data_2c40e0c57f35a24ef9c923f282cb3684
#
_entry.id   2c40e0c57f35a24ef9c923f282cb3684
#
_cell.length_a   1.000
_cell.length_b   1.000
_cell.length_c   1.000
_cell.angle_alpha   90.00
_cell.angle_beta   90.00
_cell.angle_gamma   90.00
#
_symmetry.space_group_name_H-M   'P 1'
#
loop_
_entity.id
_entity.type
_entity.pdbx_description
1 polymer ?
#
loop_
_entity_poly.entity_id
_entity_poly.type
_entity_poly.pdbx_seq_one_letter_code
_entity_poly.pdbx_strand_id
1 'polypeptide(L)'
;MGISKVIIGLGAYVMIGAFALLFMTTDQALYNVAQSQAFHDEARQISNAGVKFAIGDVGGNSSASLPSSTVSVNGGSASYVADRPAGLSGTQMRVTSTGTYNGFQVTMIAILQYNGVKWTLQRIYQQPDATEYSRLS
;
A
#
# COMPACT_ATOMS: atom_id res chain seq x y z
N MET A 1 -32.42 34.96 42.35
CA MET A 1 -31.71 33.69 42.42
C MET A 1 -31.79 32.85 41.13
N GLY A 2 -32.86 32.95 40.32
CA GLY A 2 -33.03 32.15 39.11
C GLY A 2 -32.17 32.57 37.93
N ILE A 3 -31.95 33.87 37.70
CA ILE A 3 -31.29 34.39 36.50
C ILE A 3 -29.81 34.03 36.47
N SER A 4 -29.09 34.17 37.61
CA SER A 4 -27.66 33.84 37.68
C SER A 4 -27.39 32.36 37.42
N LYS A 5 -28.24 31.47 37.94
CA LYS A 5 -28.09 30.03 37.71
C LYS A 5 -28.37 29.65 36.25
N VAL A 6 -29.35 30.31 35.63
CA VAL A 6 -29.68 30.07 34.22
C VAL A 6 -28.55 30.52 33.31
N ILE A 7 -27.93 31.68 33.59
CA ILE A 7 -26.79 32.16 32.80
C ILE A 7 -25.59 31.23 32.92
N ILE A 8 -25.28 30.74 34.12
CA ILE A 8 -24.19 29.79 34.34
C ILE A 8 -24.48 28.48 33.62
N GLY A 9 -25.72 27.97 33.68
CA GLY A 9 -26.10 26.76 32.97
C GLY A 9 -26.00 26.89 31.48
N LEU A 10 -26.44 28.00 30.89
CA LEU A 10 -26.31 28.25 29.44
C LEU A 10 -24.85 28.35 29.00
N GLY A 11 -24.01 29.03 29.81
CA GLY A 11 -22.58 29.12 29.52
C GLY A 11 -21.90 27.75 29.51
N ALA A 12 -22.26 26.89 30.47
CA ALA A 12 -21.74 25.53 30.54
C ALA A 12 -22.16 24.70 29.29
N TYR A 13 -23.41 24.83 28.85
CA TYR A 13 -23.90 24.16 27.66
C TYR A 13 -23.16 24.60 26.40
N VAL A 14 -22.89 25.88 26.23
CA VAL A 14 -22.15 26.42 25.09
C VAL A 14 -20.72 25.87 25.06
N MET A 15 -20.06 25.81 26.22
CA MET A 15 -18.70 25.26 26.31
C MET A 15 -18.66 23.78 25.97
N ILE A 16 -19.59 22.99 26.47
CA ILE A 16 -19.69 21.56 26.17
C ILE A 16 -19.91 21.35 24.66
N GLY A 17 -20.80 22.13 24.05
CA GLY A 17 -21.06 22.06 22.61
C GLY A 17 -19.83 22.39 21.77
N ALA A 18 -19.05 23.41 22.15
CA ALA A 18 -17.82 23.78 21.47
C ALA A 18 -16.77 22.67 21.56
N PHE A 19 -16.59 22.07 22.72
CA PHE A 19 -15.67 20.94 22.89
C PHE A 19 -16.10 19.73 22.07
N ALA A 20 -17.40 19.41 22.05
CA ALA A 20 -17.92 18.30 21.26
C ALA A 20 -17.62 18.48 19.76
N LEU A 21 -17.79 19.70 19.23
CA LEU A 21 -17.47 20.01 17.84
C LEU A 21 -15.98 19.85 17.54
N LEU A 22 -15.11 20.31 18.44
CA LEU A 22 -13.67 20.14 18.29
C LEU A 22 -13.26 18.67 18.26
N PHE A 23 -13.82 17.87 19.16
CA PHE A 23 -13.54 16.43 19.19
C PHE A 23 -14.02 15.73 17.92
N MET A 24 -15.22 16.06 17.44
CA MET A 24 -15.74 15.47 16.18
C MET A 24 -14.85 15.79 15.00
N THR A 25 -14.38 17.03 14.87
CA THR A 25 -13.49 17.43 13.77
C THR A 25 -12.15 16.70 13.82
N THR A 26 -11.57 16.55 15.03
CA THR A 26 -10.31 15.84 15.22
C THR A 26 -10.47 14.36 14.91
N ASP A 27 -11.57 13.73 15.33
CA ASP A 27 -11.84 12.32 15.06
C ASP A 27 -12.01 12.06 13.57
N GLN A 28 -12.66 12.95 12.82
CA GLN A 28 -12.79 12.82 11.38
C GLN A 28 -11.45 12.91 10.68
N ALA A 29 -10.56 13.83 11.08
CA ALA A 29 -9.22 13.95 10.51
C ALA A 29 -8.41 12.69 10.78
N LEU A 30 -8.43 12.16 11.99
CA LEU A 30 -7.74 10.92 12.34
C LEU A 30 -8.33 9.72 11.59
N TYR A 31 -9.66 9.66 11.44
CA TYR A 31 -10.32 8.60 10.69
C TYR A 31 -9.90 8.62 9.22
N ASN A 32 -9.84 9.79 8.60
CA ASN A 32 -9.43 9.90 7.19
C ASN A 32 -7.97 9.48 6.99
N VAL A 33 -7.07 9.83 7.90
CA VAL A 33 -5.67 9.42 7.86
C VAL A 33 -5.56 7.90 8.04
N ALA A 34 -6.27 7.34 9.02
CA ALA A 34 -6.27 5.90 9.28
C ALA A 34 -6.83 5.13 8.08
N GLN A 35 -7.90 5.63 7.46
CA GLN A 35 -8.50 5.01 6.28
C GLN A 35 -7.54 5.03 5.09
N SER A 36 -6.85 6.16 4.85
CA SER A 36 -5.86 6.26 3.78
C SER A 36 -4.71 5.30 3.99
N GLN A 37 -4.21 5.17 5.23
CA GLN A 37 -3.16 4.22 5.57
C GLN A 37 -3.63 2.78 5.38
N ALA A 38 -4.86 2.47 5.77
CA ALA A 38 -5.43 1.14 5.59
C ALA A 38 -5.53 0.77 4.11
N PHE A 39 -5.98 1.70 3.26
CA PHE A 39 -6.05 1.47 1.82
C PHE A 39 -4.65 1.29 1.21
N HIS A 40 -3.68 2.06 1.66
CA HIS A 40 -2.30 1.94 1.21
C HIS A 40 -1.69 0.60 1.61
N ASP A 41 -1.94 0.16 2.85
CA ASP A 41 -1.49 -1.14 3.34
C ASP A 41 -2.15 -2.28 2.59
N GLU A 42 -3.44 -2.16 2.26
CA GLU A 42 -4.15 -3.15 1.46
C GLU A 42 -3.56 -3.23 0.04
N ALA A 43 -3.28 -2.08 -0.59
CA ALA A 43 -2.64 -2.04 -1.90
C ALA A 43 -1.25 -2.70 -1.85
N ARG A 44 -0.50 -2.52 -0.77
CA ARG A 44 0.80 -3.17 -0.57
C ARG A 44 0.66 -4.68 -0.43
N GLN A 45 -0.32 -5.15 0.32
CA GLN A 45 -0.60 -6.58 0.45
C GLN A 45 -1.00 -7.20 -0.88
N ILE A 46 -1.81 -6.50 -1.66
CA ILE A 46 -2.20 -6.93 -3.01
C ILE A 46 -0.97 -7.00 -3.92
N SER A 47 -0.08 -6.01 -3.85
CA SER A 47 1.16 -6.01 -4.61
C SER A 47 2.06 -7.19 -4.22
N ASN A 48 2.17 -7.50 -2.93
CA ASN A 48 2.91 -8.67 -2.45
C ASN A 48 2.28 -9.98 -2.95
N ALA A 49 0.96 -10.05 -3.00
CA ALA A 49 0.27 -11.20 -3.58
C ALA A 49 0.62 -11.36 -5.06
N GLY A 50 0.71 -10.25 -5.80
CA GLY A 50 1.16 -10.26 -7.20
C GLY A 50 2.55 -10.84 -7.37
N VAL A 51 3.48 -10.52 -6.46
CA VAL A 51 4.82 -11.13 -6.46
C VAL A 51 4.73 -12.64 -6.27
N LYS A 52 3.90 -13.10 -5.35
CA LYS A 52 3.70 -14.53 -5.11
C LYS A 52 3.12 -15.25 -6.33
N PHE A 53 2.14 -14.63 -7.00
CA PHE A 53 1.60 -15.16 -8.24
C PHE A 53 2.68 -15.26 -9.32
N ALA A 54 3.53 -14.24 -9.45
CA ALA A 54 4.62 -14.24 -10.42
C ALA A 54 5.61 -15.36 -10.14
N ILE A 55 5.97 -15.58 -8.88
CA ILE A 55 6.87 -16.67 -8.48
C ILE A 55 6.26 -18.03 -8.85
N GLY A 56 4.96 -18.20 -8.62
CA GLY A 56 4.25 -19.43 -9.00
C GLY A 56 4.21 -19.62 -10.52
N ASP A 57 3.97 -18.55 -11.27
CA ASP A 57 3.89 -18.62 -12.73
C ASP A 57 5.25 -18.88 -13.37
N VAL A 58 6.34 -18.34 -12.81
CA VAL A 58 7.69 -18.61 -13.30
C VAL A 58 8.06 -20.07 -13.07
N GLY A 59 7.69 -20.61 -11.91
CA GLY A 59 7.92 -22.02 -11.57
C GLY A 59 9.39 -22.41 -11.56
N GLY A 60 9.69 -23.57 -12.13
CA GLY A 60 11.05 -24.10 -12.21
C GLY A 60 11.78 -23.80 -13.51
N ASN A 61 11.25 -22.94 -14.36
CA ASN A 61 11.85 -22.66 -15.66
C ASN A 61 12.92 -21.58 -15.53
N SER A 62 14.19 -21.96 -15.75
CA SER A 62 15.33 -21.05 -15.61
C SER A 62 15.34 -19.92 -16.66
N SER A 63 14.63 -20.10 -17.75
CA SER A 63 14.58 -19.12 -18.85
C SER A 63 13.30 -18.28 -18.83
N ALA A 64 12.44 -18.48 -17.82
CA ALA A 64 11.13 -17.85 -17.80
C ALA A 64 11.23 -16.33 -17.72
N SER A 65 10.34 -15.70 -18.42
CA SER A 65 9.98 -14.31 -18.27
C SER A 65 8.45 -14.24 -18.39
N LEU A 66 7.82 -13.30 -17.73
CA LEU A 66 6.37 -13.19 -17.76
C LEU A 66 5.98 -11.86 -18.40
N PRO A 67 5.08 -11.87 -19.39
CA PRO A 67 4.45 -10.64 -19.83
C PRO A 67 3.57 -10.07 -18.71
N SER A 68 3.16 -8.83 -18.87
CA SER A 68 2.28 -8.20 -17.88
C SER A 68 0.97 -8.98 -17.72
N SER A 69 0.62 -9.28 -16.48
CA SER A 69 -0.61 -9.99 -16.13
C SER A 69 -1.31 -9.24 -15.00
N THR A 70 -2.64 -9.30 -14.97
CA THR A 70 -3.45 -8.65 -13.95
C THR A 70 -4.37 -9.68 -13.33
N VAL A 71 -4.43 -9.70 -11.99
CA VAL A 71 -5.24 -10.62 -11.20
C VAL A 71 -6.05 -9.82 -10.18
N SER A 72 -7.32 -10.17 -10.00
CA SER A 72 -8.16 -9.59 -8.95
C SER A 72 -7.83 -10.22 -7.61
N VAL A 73 -7.59 -9.40 -6.60
CA VAL A 73 -7.23 -9.85 -5.25
C VAL A 73 -7.97 -8.98 -4.23
N ASN A 74 -8.77 -9.59 -3.39
CA ASN A 74 -9.41 -8.95 -2.22
C ASN A 74 -10.08 -7.59 -2.52
N GLY A 75 -10.77 -7.48 -3.63
CA GLY A 75 -11.46 -6.25 -4.02
C GLY A 75 -10.59 -5.22 -4.73
N GLY A 76 -9.32 -5.52 -4.94
CA GLY A 76 -8.39 -4.72 -5.74
C GLY A 76 -7.81 -5.54 -6.87
N SER A 77 -6.72 -5.08 -7.45
CA SER A 77 -6.05 -5.79 -8.53
C SER A 77 -4.54 -5.73 -8.37
N ALA A 78 -3.86 -6.80 -8.77
CA ALA A 78 -2.42 -6.86 -8.85
C ALA A 78 -2.01 -7.02 -10.30
N SER A 79 -1.15 -6.14 -10.78
CA SER A 79 -0.56 -6.24 -12.11
C SER A 79 0.92 -6.55 -11.93
N TYR A 80 1.41 -7.61 -12.54
CA TYR A 80 2.79 -8.04 -12.35
C TYR A 80 3.44 -8.41 -13.67
N VAL A 81 4.76 -8.23 -13.73
CA VAL A 81 5.59 -8.58 -14.87
C VAL A 81 6.94 -9.07 -14.34
N ALA A 82 7.52 -10.05 -15.01
CA ALA A 82 8.84 -10.55 -14.69
C ALA A 82 9.76 -10.34 -15.90
N ASP A 83 10.91 -9.72 -15.67
CA ASP A 83 11.89 -9.42 -16.70
C ASP A 83 13.32 -9.63 -16.20
N ARG A 84 14.26 -9.56 -17.13
CA ARG A 84 15.69 -9.70 -16.84
C ARG A 84 16.42 -8.46 -17.35
N PRO A 85 16.36 -7.36 -16.60
CA PRO A 85 17.03 -6.14 -17.04
C PRO A 85 18.55 -6.32 -17.05
N ALA A 86 19.22 -5.51 -17.86
CA ALA A 86 20.67 -5.45 -17.87
C ALA A 86 21.16 -5.06 -16.46
N GLY A 87 22.22 -5.67 -15.99
CA GLY A 87 22.75 -5.46 -14.64
C GLY A 87 22.40 -6.54 -13.64
N LEU A 88 21.44 -7.42 -13.95
CA LEU A 88 21.22 -8.64 -13.17
C LEU A 88 21.99 -9.80 -13.80
N SER A 89 22.41 -10.76 -12.95
CA SER A 89 23.05 -11.96 -13.46
C SER A 89 22.06 -12.83 -14.23
N GLY A 90 22.57 -13.79 -15.03
CA GLY A 90 21.72 -14.70 -15.81
C GLY A 90 20.85 -15.60 -14.95
N THR A 91 21.10 -15.69 -13.64
CA THR A 91 20.32 -16.49 -12.70
C THR A 91 19.42 -15.63 -11.81
N GLN A 92 19.28 -14.35 -12.13
CA GLN A 92 18.42 -13.42 -11.40
C GLN A 92 17.32 -12.90 -12.31
N MET A 93 16.20 -12.57 -11.70
CA MET A 93 15.02 -12.05 -12.39
C MET A 93 14.37 -10.97 -11.52
N ARG A 94 13.86 -9.94 -12.17
CA ARG A 94 13.12 -8.87 -11.48
C ARG A 94 11.63 -9.06 -11.72
N VAL A 95 10.85 -9.10 -10.65
CA VAL A 95 9.40 -9.05 -10.68
C VAL A 95 8.95 -7.68 -10.22
N THR A 96 8.15 -7.01 -11.03
CA THR A 96 7.53 -5.73 -10.66
C THR A 96 6.03 -5.99 -10.52
N SER A 97 5.49 -5.71 -9.34
CA SER A 97 4.08 -5.92 -9.05
C SER A 97 3.46 -4.63 -8.52
N THR A 98 2.38 -4.20 -9.14
CA THR A 98 1.61 -3.02 -8.72
C THR A 98 0.27 -3.46 -8.19
N GLY A 99 0.03 -3.21 -6.91
CA GLY A 99 -1.26 -3.44 -6.28
C GLY A 99 -2.08 -2.15 -6.28
N THR A 100 -3.35 -2.26 -6.64
CA THR A 100 -4.28 -1.14 -6.66
C THR A 100 -5.49 -1.47 -5.80
N TYR A 101 -5.85 -0.56 -4.90
CA TYR A 101 -7.01 -0.68 -4.03
C TYR A 101 -7.60 0.70 -3.77
N ASN A 102 -8.86 0.89 -4.12
CA ASN A 102 -9.59 2.16 -3.94
C ASN A 102 -8.79 3.39 -4.43
N GLY A 103 -8.13 3.28 -5.57
CA GLY A 103 -7.34 4.36 -6.16
C GLY A 103 -5.93 4.50 -5.61
N PHE A 104 -5.56 3.76 -4.57
CA PHE A 104 -4.21 3.73 -4.04
C PHE A 104 -3.39 2.66 -4.76
N GLN A 105 -2.15 2.99 -5.11
CA GLN A 105 -1.25 2.08 -5.80
C GLN A 105 0.05 1.93 -5.02
N VAL A 106 0.51 0.70 -4.91
CA VAL A 106 1.82 0.38 -4.34
C VAL A 106 2.53 -0.56 -5.29
N THR A 107 3.76 -0.23 -5.64
CA THR A 107 4.59 -1.06 -6.50
C THR A 107 5.69 -1.70 -5.66
N MET A 108 5.74 -3.03 -5.70
CA MET A 108 6.79 -3.81 -5.07
C MET A 108 7.71 -4.39 -6.14
N ILE A 109 9.00 -4.39 -5.86
CA ILE A 109 10.00 -4.97 -6.73
C ILE A 109 10.65 -6.12 -5.98
N ALA A 110 10.65 -7.29 -6.60
CA ALA A 110 11.26 -8.50 -6.03
C ALA A 110 12.38 -8.97 -6.96
N ILE A 111 13.50 -9.32 -6.36
CA ILE A 111 14.60 -9.96 -7.08
C ILE A 111 14.58 -11.43 -6.74
N LEU A 112 14.46 -12.26 -7.74
CA LEU A 112 14.45 -13.71 -7.61
C LEU A 112 15.80 -14.27 -8.01
N GLN A 113 16.19 -15.34 -7.36
CA GLN A 113 17.42 -16.09 -7.65
C GLN A 113 17.03 -17.52 -8.01
N TYR A 114 17.55 -18.02 -9.13
CA TYR A 114 17.37 -19.42 -9.54
C TYR A 114 18.43 -20.30 -8.86
N ASN A 115 17.98 -21.31 -8.14
CA ASN A 115 18.86 -22.21 -7.38
C ASN A 115 19.20 -23.52 -8.09
N GLY A 116 18.90 -23.60 -9.40
CA GLY A 116 19.07 -24.82 -10.19
C GLY A 116 17.81 -25.67 -10.29
N VAL A 117 16.82 -25.43 -9.44
CA VAL A 117 15.55 -26.16 -9.40
C VAL A 117 14.36 -25.22 -9.55
N LYS A 118 14.38 -24.13 -8.81
CA LYS A 118 13.27 -23.16 -8.78
C LYS A 118 13.77 -21.76 -8.51
N TRP A 119 12.91 -20.78 -8.78
CA TRP A 119 13.14 -19.39 -8.43
C TRP A 119 12.78 -19.17 -6.97
N THR A 120 13.66 -18.52 -6.23
CA THR A 120 13.46 -18.17 -4.84
C THR A 120 13.57 -16.67 -4.64
N LEU A 121 12.82 -16.13 -3.68
CA LEU A 121 12.87 -14.71 -3.37
C LEU A 121 14.21 -14.39 -2.69
N GLN A 122 15.00 -13.50 -3.30
CA GLN A 122 16.26 -13.03 -2.76
C GLN A 122 16.06 -11.76 -1.95
N ARG A 123 15.31 -10.81 -2.49
CA ARG A 123 14.94 -9.57 -1.78
C ARG A 123 13.68 -8.99 -2.38
N ILE A 124 12.99 -8.20 -1.57
CA ILE A 124 11.79 -7.48 -1.98
C ILE A 124 11.84 -6.09 -1.35
N TYR A 125 11.44 -5.08 -2.12
CA TYR A 125 11.38 -3.72 -1.63
C TYR A 125 10.26 -2.97 -2.33
N GLN A 126 9.76 -1.93 -1.66
CA GLN A 126 8.74 -1.06 -2.25
C GLN A 126 9.42 0.00 -3.10
N GLN A 127 8.93 0.20 -4.31
CA GLN A 127 9.42 1.26 -5.17
C GLN A 127 8.94 2.60 -4.61
N PRO A 128 9.85 3.59 -4.42
CA PRO A 128 9.44 4.91 -3.96
C PRO A 128 8.53 5.59 -4.97
N ASP A 129 7.59 6.38 -4.46
CA ASP A 129 6.73 7.24 -5.26
C ASP A 129 7.60 8.31 -5.94
N ALA A 130 7.20 8.74 -7.14
CA ALA A 130 7.87 9.83 -7.86
C ALA A 130 7.92 11.13 -7.04
N THR A 131 6.91 11.37 -6.21
CA THR A 131 6.86 12.51 -5.31
C THR A 131 7.96 12.44 -4.25
N GLU A 132 8.25 11.25 -3.74
CA GLU A 132 9.33 11.05 -2.77
C GLU A 132 10.70 11.29 -3.40
N TYR A 133 10.89 10.88 -4.64
CA TYR A 133 12.12 11.17 -5.38
C TYR A 133 12.35 12.67 -5.52
N SER A 134 11.30 13.42 -5.80
CA SER A 134 11.39 14.88 -5.93
C SER A 134 11.82 15.53 -4.62
N ARG A 135 11.45 14.98 -3.48
CA ARG A 135 11.83 15.50 -2.16
C ARG A 135 13.29 15.18 -1.81
N LEU A 136 13.81 14.07 -2.32
CA LEU A 136 15.18 13.62 -2.04
C LEU A 136 16.21 14.28 -2.95
N SER A 137 15.78 14.80 -4.06
CA SER A 137 16.64 15.51 -5.00
C SER A 137 16.61 17.02 -4.73
#